data_65a8765daac973fabea0fedbaf77627f
#
_entry.id   65a8765daac973fabea0fedbaf77627f
#
_cell.length_a   1.000
_cell.length_b   1.000
_cell.length_c   1.000
_cell.angle_alpha   90.00
_cell.angle_beta   90.00
_cell.angle_gamma   90.00
#
_symmetry.space_group_name_H-M   'P 1'
#
loop_
_entity.id
_entity.type
_entity.pdbx_description
1 polymer ?
#
loop_
_entity_poly.entity_id
_entity_poly.type
_entity_poly.pdbx_seq_one_letter_code
_entity_poly.pdbx_strand_id
1 'polypeptide(L)'
;MDYKIVELAEKTVVGIAARTNNSSPEMSAVISGLWKRFFEEAYGKIPDKANPYTLGIYTDYSSDEKGDYTIMTACEVTTENGNEMFEVRKIPAGKYAEFEIVGDMDTETQFKEIDRIWRELWGMDLERSFVYDFEEYRSADPNKADVHIFIGLK
;
A
#
# COMPACT_ATOMS: atom_id res chain seq x y z
N MET A 1 -12.21 -7.90 14.54
CA MET A 1 -11.85 -6.89 13.53
C MET A 1 -12.61 -7.21 12.25
N ASP A 2 -13.35 -6.26 11.77
CA ASP A 2 -14.24 -6.47 10.63
C ASP A 2 -13.51 -6.28 9.31
N TYR A 3 -13.80 -7.15 8.38
CA TYR A 3 -13.33 -7.04 7.00
C TYR A 3 -14.34 -7.67 6.05
N LYS A 4 -14.20 -7.38 4.76
CA LYS A 4 -15.03 -8.00 3.73
C LYS A 4 -14.14 -8.57 2.62
N ILE A 5 -14.65 -9.58 1.93
CA ILE A 5 -13.97 -10.16 0.77
C ILE A 5 -14.48 -9.43 -0.47
N VAL A 6 -13.55 -8.92 -1.27
CA VAL A 6 -13.88 -8.19 -2.50
C VAL A 6 -13.11 -8.77 -3.68
N GLU A 7 -13.68 -8.62 -4.86
CA GLU A 7 -13.01 -8.90 -6.13
C GLU A 7 -12.55 -7.57 -6.71
N LEU A 8 -11.26 -7.47 -7.03
CA LEU A 8 -10.69 -6.26 -7.63
C LEU A 8 -10.22 -6.54 -9.05
N ALA A 9 -10.37 -5.53 -9.92
CA ALA A 9 -9.77 -5.55 -11.25
C ALA A 9 -8.26 -5.22 -11.14
N GLU A 10 -7.51 -5.60 -12.16
CA GLU A 10 -6.09 -5.25 -12.26
C GLU A 10 -5.90 -3.73 -12.23
N LYS A 11 -4.86 -3.28 -11.51
CA LYS A 11 -4.47 -1.86 -11.45
C LYS A 11 -3.05 -1.71 -11.97
N THR A 12 -2.82 -0.71 -12.81
CA THR A 12 -1.47 -0.29 -13.19
C THR A 12 -1.04 0.84 -12.27
N VAL A 13 0.12 0.69 -11.64
CA VAL A 13 0.63 1.65 -10.65
C VAL A 13 2.05 2.06 -11.00
N VAL A 14 2.39 3.29 -10.64
CA VAL A 14 3.70 3.89 -10.92
C VAL A 14 4.22 4.57 -9.67
N GLY A 15 5.47 4.36 -9.33
CA GLY A 15 6.07 4.98 -8.17
C GLY A 15 7.53 4.59 -7.95
N ILE A 16 7.93 4.59 -6.70
CA ILE A 16 9.29 4.24 -6.27
C ILE A 16 9.23 3.14 -5.22
N ALA A 17 10.29 2.34 -5.14
CA ALA A 17 10.29 1.15 -4.31
C ALA A 17 11.59 1.00 -3.50
N ALA A 18 11.51 0.21 -2.43
CA ALA A 18 12.64 -0.16 -1.60
C ALA A 18 12.43 -1.56 -1.03
N ARG A 19 13.51 -2.20 -0.61
CA ARG A 19 13.48 -3.54 -0.03
C ARG A 19 13.68 -3.46 1.48
N THR A 20 12.86 -4.17 2.25
CA THR A 20 12.97 -4.20 3.71
C THR A 20 12.33 -5.48 4.27
N ASN A 21 12.20 -5.57 5.60
CA ASN A 21 11.47 -6.64 6.28
C ASN A 21 10.95 -6.14 7.63
N ASN A 22 9.97 -6.86 8.20
CA ASN A 22 9.31 -6.45 9.44
C ASN A 22 10.20 -6.61 10.69
N SER A 23 11.29 -7.37 10.58
CA SER A 23 12.24 -7.58 11.68
C SER A 23 13.35 -6.53 11.70
N SER A 24 13.50 -5.76 10.63
CA SER A 24 14.57 -4.76 10.52
C SER A 24 14.31 -3.59 11.47
N PRO A 25 15.31 -3.17 12.28
CA PRO A 25 15.14 -1.96 13.10
C PRO A 25 15.03 -0.70 12.26
N GLU A 26 15.39 -0.76 10.98
CA GLU A 26 15.35 0.36 10.04
C GLU A 26 14.08 0.41 9.21
N MET A 27 13.18 -0.56 9.34
CA MET A 27 11.98 -0.69 8.51
C MET A 27 11.13 0.58 8.50
N SER A 28 10.85 1.16 9.68
CA SER A 28 10.04 2.38 9.75
C SER A 28 10.69 3.57 9.06
N ALA A 29 12.03 3.69 9.19
CA ALA A 29 12.78 4.76 8.53
C ALA A 29 12.80 4.58 7.00
N VAL A 30 12.92 3.34 6.53
CA VAL A 30 12.87 3.03 5.09
C VAL A 30 11.52 3.44 4.52
N ILE A 31 10.43 3.03 5.16
CA ILE A 31 9.06 3.33 4.68
C ILE A 31 8.78 4.83 4.73
N SER A 32 9.10 5.50 5.84
CA SER A 32 8.90 6.94 5.97
C SER A 32 9.71 7.75 4.97
N GLY A 33 10.97 7.35 4.75
CA GLY A 33 11.85 7.98 3.77
C GLY A 33 11.35 7.80 2.34
N LEU A 34 10.77 6.64 2.05
CA LEU A 34 10.22 6.35 0.73
C LEU A 34 9.00 7.24 0.44
N TRP A 35 8.09 7.41 1.41
CA TRP A 35 6.94 8.30 1.28
C TRP A 35 7.38 9.75 1.06
N LYS A 36 8.39 10.21 1.80
CA LYS A 36 8.92 11.56 1.65
C LYS A 36 9.46 11.78 0.24
N ARG A 37 10.29 10.86 -0.25
CA ARG A 37 10.85 10.94 -1.61
C ARG A 37 9.76 10.87 -2.67
N PHE A 38 8.74 10.06 -2.46
CA PHE A 38 7.63 9.94 -3.38
C PHE A 38 6.93 11.29 -3.60
N PHE A 39 6.55 11.96 -2.51
CA PHE A 39 5.87 13.25 -2.61
C PHE A 39 6.79 14.38 -3.10
N GLU A 40 8.07 14.35 -2.76
CA GLU A 40 9.00 15.39 -3.16
C GLU A 40 9.51 15.22 -4.60
N GLU A 41 9.70 13.98 -5.06
CA GLU A 41 10.43 13.72 -6.30
C GLU A 41 9.63 13.00 -7.38
N ALA A 42 8.55 12.32 -7.05
CA ALA A 42 7.86 11.43 -7.99
C ALA A 42 6.42 11.85 -8.28
N TYR A 43 5.63 12.08 -7.25
CA TYR A 43 4.17 12.24 -7.40
C TYR A 43 3.78 13.30 -8.44
N GLY A 44 4.41 14.47 -8.41
CA GLY A 44 4.11 15.56 -9.33
C GLY A 44 4.57 15.31 -10.77
N LYS A 45 5.42 14.31 -11.00
CA LYS A 45 5.99 13.99 -12.31
C LYS A 45 5.33 12.80 -12.99
N ILE A 46 4.42 12.11 -12.30
CA ILE A 46 3.73 10.95 -12.86
C ILE A 46 2.51 11.43 -13.64
N PRO A 47 2.47 11.21 -14.97
CA PRO A 47 1.31 11.61 -15.78
C PRO A 47 0.19 10.59 -15.71
N ASP A 48 -0.99 11.00 -16.17
CA ASP A 48 -2.15 10.12 -16.40
C ASP A 48 -2.63 9.38 -15.18
N LYS A 49 -2.62 10.04 -14.00
CA LYS A 49 -3.17 9.47 -12.78
C LYS A 49 -4.66 9.17 -12.95
N ALA A 50 -5.07 7.96 -12.57
CA ALA A 50 -6.46 7.52 -12.65
C ALA A 50 -7.36 8.19 -11.60
N ASN A 51 -6.76 8.60 -10.47
CA ASN A 51 -7.45 9.22 -9.33
C ASN A 51 -6.41 9.97 -8.48
N PRO A 52 -6.84 10.76 -7.47
CA PRO A 52 -5.91 11.48 -6.60
C PRO A 52 -5.34 10.65 -5.44
N TYR A 53 -5.65 9.37 -5.38
CA TYR A 53 -5.23 8.51 -4.26
C TYR A 53 -3.75 8.14 -4.36
N THR A 54 -3.16 7.82 -3.20
CA THR A 54 -1.81 7.26 -3.13
C THR A 54 -1.86 5.87 -2.53
N LEU A 55 -0.92 5.02 -2.91
CA LEU A 55 -0.88 3.62 -2.49
C LEU A 55 0.45 3.28 -1.85
N GLY A 56 0.38 2.53 -0.75
CA GLY A 56 1.54 1.83 -0.18
C GLY A 56 1.40 0.36 -0.51
N ILE A 57 2.32 -0.18 -1.30
CA ILE A 57 2.20 -1.53 -1.86
C ILE A 57 3.28 -2.41 -1.27
N TYR A 58 2.90 -3.61 -0.84
CA TYR A 58 3.79 -4.63 -0.29
C TYR A 58 3.75 -5.83 -1.23
N THR A 59 4.90 -6.18 -1.79
CA THR A 59 4.99 -7.25 -2.79
C THR A 59 6.39 -7.87 -2.80
N ASP A 60 6.65 -8.75 -3.74
CA ASP A 60 7.94 -9.46 -3.85
C ASP A 60 8.34 -10.10 -2.53
N TYR A 61 7.39 -10.72 -1.86
CA TYR A 61 7.64 -11.43 -0.61
C TYR A 61 8.58 -12.61 -0.85
N SER A 62 9.68 -12.67 -0.09
CA SER A 62 10.59 -13.82 -0.18
C SER A 62 9.98 -15.08 0.41
N SER A 63 9.06 -14.93 1.37
CA SER A 63 8.33 -16.03 2.00
C SER A 63 6.95 -15.57 2.47
N ASP A 64 6.83 -15.18 3.72
CA ASP A 64 5.61 -14.69 4.35
C ASP A 64 5.89 -13.34 5.02
N GLU A 65 5.10 -12.97 6.04
CA GLU A 65 5.30 -11.71 6.78
C GLU A 65 6.63 -11.64 7.54
N LYS A 66 7.37 -12.73 7.64
CA LYS A 66 8.67 -12.80 8.33
C LYS A 66 9.86 -12.59 7.40
N GLY A 67 9.65 -12.72 6.10
CA GLY A 67 10.71 -12.56 5.11
C GLY A 67 10.85 -11.14 4.62
N ASP A 68 11.76 -10.96 3.67
CA ASP A 68 11.94 -9.69 2.98
C ASP A 68 10.78 -9.43 2.03
N TYR A 69 10.49 -8.16 1.82
CA TYR A 69 9.49 -7.73 0.85
C TYR A 69 9.88 -6.38 0.23
N THR A 70 9.23 -6.05 -0.88
CA THR A 70 9.35 -4.74 -1.50
C THR A 70 8.20 -3.87 -1.01
N ILE A 71 8.53 -2.67 -0.52
CA ILE A 71 7.57 -1.59 -0.27
C ILE A 71 7.65 -0.61 -1.44
N MET A 72 6.50 -0.27 -2.02
CA MET A 72 6.40 0.68 -3.12
C MET A 72 5.39 1.76 -2.76
N THR A 73 5.77 3.01 -2.92
CA THR A 73 4.85 4.13 -2.82
C THR A 73 4.49 4.56 -4.24
N ALA A 74 3.19 4.67 -4.53
CA ALA A 74 2.74 4.75 -5.91
C ALA A 74 1.40 5.48 -6.05
N CYS A 75 1.02 5.72 -7.29
CA CYS A 75 -0.35 6.08 -7.66
C CYS A 75 -0.81 5.22 -8.82
N GLU A 76 -2.12 5.08 -8.93
CA GLU A 76 -2.73 4.35 -10.05
C GLU A 76 -2.75 5.25 -11.29
N VAL A 77 -2.46 4.66 -12.45
CA VAL A 77 -2.43 5.38 -13.73
C VAL A 77 -3.35 4.69 -14.73
N THR A 78 -3.78 5.47 -15.73
CA THR A 78 -4.61 4.95 -16.83
C THR A 78 -3.76 4.33 -17.94
N THR A 79 -2.48 4.71 -18.01
CA THR A 79 -1.52 4.17 -18.97
C THR A 79 -0.13 4.19 -18.36
N GLU A 80 0.71 3.23 -18.72
CA GLU A 80 2.11 3.20 -18.29
C GLU A 80 3.03 4.10 -19.12
N ASN A 81 2.52 4.72 -20.19
CA ASN A 81 3.30 5.58 -21.07
C ASN A 81 3.78 6.85 -20.34
N GLY A 82 5.01 7.25 -20.60
CA GLY A 82 5.58 8.47 -20.01
C GLY A 82 6.16 8.28 -18.61
N ASN A 83 6.31 7.04 -18.15
CA ASN A 83 6.76 6.72 -16.79
C ASN A 83 8.12 6.00 -16.76
N GLU A 84 8.99 6.25 -17.73
CA GLU A 84 10.28 5.57 -17.84
C GLU A 84 11.25 5.85 -16.67
N MET A 85 11.02 6.93 -15.93
CA MET A 85 11.86 7.31 -14.79
C MET A 85 11.50 6.57 -13.50
N PHE A 86 10.34 5.89 -13.49
CA PHE A 86 9.78 5.31 -12.27
C PHE A 86 9.49 3.82 -12.48
N GLU A 87 9.29 3.12 -11.37
CA GLU A 87 8.90 1.71 -11.43
C GLU A 87 7.41 1.61 -11.78
N VAL A 88 7.10 0.72 -12.73
CA VAL A 88 5.73 0.41 -13.14
C VAL A 88 5.42 -1.01 -12.71
N ARG A 89 4.29 -1.22 -12.05
CA ARG A 89 3.82 -2.53 -11.64
C ARG A 89 2.34 -2.70 -11.92
N LYS A 90 1.90 -3.94 -11.99
CA LYS A 90 0.49 -4.29 -12.11
C LYS A 90 0.08 -5.08 -10.87
N ILE A 91 -0.86 -4.52 -10.11
CA ILE A 91 -1.50 -5.23 -9.01
C ILE A 91 -2.52 -6.17 -9.64
N PRO A 92 -2.41 -7.49 -9.43
CA PRO A 92 -3.26 -8.44 -10.14
C PRO A 92 -4.72 -8.34 -9.72
N ALA A 93 -5.60 -8.63 -10.66
CA ALA A 93 -7.01 -8.86 -10.37
C ALA A 93 -7.15 -10.09 -9.46
N GLY A 94 -8.16 -10.11 -8.63
CA GLY A 94 -8.44 -11.27 -7.78
C GLY A 94 -9.15 -10.93 -6.49
N LYS A 95 -9.11 -11.85 -5.55
CA LYS A 95 -9.73 -11.71 -4.24
C LYS A 95 -8.82 -11.02 -3.25
N TYR A 96 -9.42 -10.10 -2.51
CA TYR A 96 -8.73 -9.37 -1.44
C TYR A 96 -9.63 -9.29 -0.21
N ALA A 97 -9.02 -9.34 0.97
CA ALA A 97 -9.70 -8.96 2.21
C ALA A 97 -9.51 -7.45 2.39
N GLU A 98 -10.60 -6.72 2.52
CA GLU A 98 -10.58 -5.27 2.65
C GLU A 98 -10.88 -4.86 4.08
N PHE A 99 -9.98 -4.07 4.68
CA PHE A 99 -10.12 -3.45 5.99
C PHE A 99 -10.19 -1.94 5.79
N GLU A 100 -11.08 -1.27 6.52
CA GLU A 100 -11.29 0.17 6.37
C GLU A 100 -10.98 0.93 7.64
N ILE A 101 -10.36 2.10 7.50
CA ILE A 101 -10.18 3.08 8.56
C ILE A 101 -10.78 4.38 8.05
N VAL A 102 -11.95 4.74 8.57
CA VAL A 102 -12.71 5.91 8.11
C VAL A 102 -13.18 6.72 9.31
N GLY A 103 -13.01 8.03 9.24
CA GLY A 103 -13.52 8.93 10.27
C GLY A 103 -12.59 10.09 10.58
N ASP A 104 -13.05 10.96 11.46
CA ASP A 104 -12.27 12.10 11.94
C ASP A 104 -11.20 11.59 12.92
N MET A 105 -9.94 11.68 12.53
CA MET A 105 -8.81 11.34 13.37
C MET A 105 -7.54 11.98 12.82
N ASP A 106 -6.63 12.36 13.72
CA ASP A 106 -5.37 12.96 13.34
C ASP A 106 -4.42 11.92 12.71
N THR A 107 -3.33 12.40 12.14
CA THR A 107 -2.36 11.56 11.44
C THR A 107 -1.77 10.50 12.35
N GLU A 108 -1.45 10.86 13.61
CA GLU A 108 -0.89 9.92 14.58
C GLU A 108 -1.85 8.78 14.89
N THR A 109 -3.12 9.10 15.10
CA THR A 109 -4.16 8.10 15.36
C THR A 109 -4.36 7.19 14.14
N GLN A 110 -4.34 7.77 12.94
CA GLN A 110 -4.42 6.98 11.71
C GLN A 110 -3.29 5.96 11.60
N PHE A 111 -2.04 6.37 11.89
CA PHE A 111 -0.90 5.46 11.84
C PHE A 111 -1.01 4.34 12.87
N LYS A 112 -1.50 4.66 14.08
CA LYS A 112 -1.72 3.65 15.12
C LYS A 112 -2.78 2.63 14.70
N GLU A 113 -3.85 3.06 14.05
CA GLU A 113 -4.90 2.17 13.56
C GLU A 113 -4.41 1.28 12.42
N ILE A 114 -3.63 1.83 11.49
CA ILE A 114 -3.01 1.06 10.41
C ILE A 114 -2.10 -0.02 10.99
N ASP A 115 -1.22 0.35 11.91
CA ASP A 115 -0.30 -0.57 12.57
C ASP A 115 -1.04 -1.66 13.34
N ARG A 116 -2.14 -1.30 14.03
CA ARG A 116 -2.99 -2.25 14.75
C ARG A 116 -3.57 -3.30 13.81
N ILE A 117 -4.08 -2.90 12.65
CA ILE A 117 -4.63 -3.82 11.67
C ILE A 117 -3.57 -4.80 11.18
N TRP A 118 -2.38 -4.32 10.84
CA TRP A 118 -1.29 -5.18 10.39
C TRP A 118 -0.86 -6.18 11.47
N ARG A 119 -0.81 -5.76 12.74
CA ARG A 119 -0.45 -6.66 13.86
C ARG A 119 -1.52 -7.71 14.10
N GLU A 120 -2.78 -7.32 14.10
CA GLU A 120 -3.90 -8.28 14.27
C GLU A 120 -3.96 -9.26 13.11
N LEU A 121 -3.62 -8.80 11.90
CA LEU A 121 -3.60 -9.61 10.71
C LEU A 121 -2.67 -10.82 10.84
N TRP A 122 -1.53 -10.66 11.49
CA TRP A 122 -0.57 -11.74 11.68
C TRP A 122 -1.13 -12.90 12.52
N GLY A 123 -2.12 -12.64 13.35
CA GLY A 123 -2.80 -13.67 14.15
C GLY A 123 -4.08 -14.20 13.54
N MET A 124 -4.49 -13.69 12.37
CA MET A 124 -5.73 -14.11 11.72
C MET A 124 -5.51 -15.30 10.79
N ASP A 125 -6.54 -16.14 10.69
CA ASP A 125 -6.54 -17.30 9.79
C ASP A 125 -7.07 -16.89 8.41
N LEU A 126 -6.27 -16.09 7.70
CA LEU A 126 -6.55 -15.71 6.31
C LEU A 126 -5.68 -16.51 5.36
N GLU A 127 -6.26 -16.95 4.26
CA GLU A 127 -5.51 -17.64 3.21
C GLU A 127 -4.79 -16.60 2.34
N ARG A 128 -3.78 -15.95 2.89
CA ARG A 128 -3.00 -14.93 2.22
C ARG A 128 -2.17 -15.52 1.09
N SER A 129 -2.14 -14.81 -0.04
CA SER A 129 -1.33 -15.22 -1.20
C SER A 129 0.13 -14.80 -1.08
N PHE A 130 0.42 -13.73 -0.33
CA PHE A 130 1.76 -13.12 -0.22
C PHE A 130 2.34 -12.73 -1.59
N VAL A 131 1.47 -12.23 -2.48
CA VAL A 131 1.85 -11.72 -3.79
C VAL A 131 1.76 -10.20 -3.81
N TYR A 132 0.59 -9.65 -3.53
CA TYR A 132 0.36 -8.22 -3.40
C TYR A 132 -0.59 -7.94 -2.25
N ASP A 133 -0.18 -7.02 -1.38
CA ASP A 133 -1.03 -6.36 -0.39
C ASP A 133 -0.84 -4.87 -0.56
N PHE A 134 -1.86 -4.05 -0.29
CA PHE A 134 -1.67 -2.61 -0.42
C PHE A 134 -2.64 -1.83 0.44
N GLU A 135 -2.19 -0.62 0.78
CA GLU A 135 -2.98 0.40 1.46
C GLU A 135 -3.31 1.49 0.44
N GLU A 136 -4.56 1.92 0.40
CA GLU A 136 -4.99 3.01 -0.47
C GLU A 136 -5.46 4.17 0.38
N TYR A 137 -4.83 5.32 0.21
CA TYR A 137 -5.11 6.54 0.97
C TYR A 137 -5.96 7.45 0.09
N ARG A 138 -7.23 7.62 0.45
CA ARG A 138 -8.22 8.32 -0.35
C ARG A 138 -8.51 9.75 0.10
N SER A 139 -8.19 10.10 1.36
CA SER A 139 -8.46 11.44 1.89
C SER A 139 -7.31 12.39 1.59
N ALA A 140 -7.64 13.60 1.14
CA ALA A 140 -6.68 14.68 1.01
C ALA A 140 -6.54 15.49 2.31
N ASP A 141 -7.44 15.29 3.27
CA ASP A 141 -7.44 15.98 4.56
C ASP A 141 -6.68 15.15 5.59
N PRO A 142 -5.56 15.64 6.16
CA PRO A 142 -4.75 14.86 7.10
C PRO A 142 -5.49 14.54 8.42
N ASN A 143 -6.59 15.24 8.71
CA ASN A 143 -7.38 15.01 9.92
C ASN A 143 -8.63 14.15 9.66
N LYS A 144 -8.76 13.61 8.46
CA LYS A 144 -9.85 12.69 8.09
C LYS A 144 -9.24 11.44 7.49
N ALA A 145 -9.53 10.31 8.12
CA ALA A 145 -9.06 9.03 7.62
C ALA A 145 -10.03 8.49 6.57
N ASP A 146 -9.47 8.01 5.47
CA ASP A 146 -10.17 7.19 4.50
C ASP A 146 -9.13 6.27 3.89
N VAL A 147 -8.75 5.26 4.66
CA VAL A 147 -7.69 4.31 4.31
C VAL A 147 -8.30 2.92 4.14
N HIS A 148 -7.97 2.30 3.04
CA HIS A 148 -8.43 0.95 2.72
C HIS A 148 -7.21 0.04 2.59
N ILE A 149 -7.17 -1.03 3.37
CA ILE A 149 -6.09 -2.00 3.38
C ILE A 149 -6.60 -3.27 2.70
N PHE A 150 -5.94 -3.66 1.62
CA PHE A 150 -6.31 -4.82 0.81
C PHE A 150 -5.25 -5.90 0.95
N ILE A 151 -5.66 -7.07 1.41
CA ILE A 151 -4.78 -8.22 1.61
C ILE A 151 -5.10 -9.26 0.56
N GLY A 152 -4.11 -9.58 -0.28
CA GLY A 152 -4.27 -10.56 -1.35
C GLY A 152 -4.53 -11.96 -0.81
N LEU A 153 -5.52 -12.64 -1.37
CA LEU A 153 -5.93 -13.99 -0.97
C LEU A 153 -5.65 -15.00 -2.09
N LYS A 154 -5.54 -16.25 -1.70
CA LYS A 154 -5.38 -17.37 -2.64
C LYS A 154 -6.63 -17.62 -3.45
#